data_036371fb1349a4a29071369a27dcae72
#
_entry.id   036371fb1349a4a29071369a27dcae72
#
_cell.length_a   1.000
_cell.length_b   1.000
_cell.length_c   1.000
_cell.angle_alpha   90.00
_cell.angle_beta   90.00
_cell.angle_gamma   90.00
#
_symmetry.space_group_name_H-M   'P 1'
#
loop_
_entity.id
_entity.type
_entity.pdbx_description
1 polymer ?
#
loop_
_entity_poly.entity_id
_entity_poly.type
_entity_poly.pdbx_seq_one_letter_code
_entity_poly.pdbx_strand_id
1 'polypeptide(L)'
;MKKFTGFEHGMGIGGWLTNYKRFNVLPEDKRLDITIGDLEHFESYITEWDVRNIASMGMDHIRLGFDQIVLEETPYTYRELTMKCLENFIHWCRKYGLNVVLNLHKAVGNYCDIQEKVELLDDEELQNRFIALWVELEKRFASYPEVAFELLNEVRDVDPEKWKRLYIRTVAELRKLNPNRLLVIGSTCWNGAHTLKYLKVLEDPNVIYTFHMYAPNEFTHQRGVLQWAQLYYNRDMPYPGDIERYRDFAKVLWGNENAYWQYDRMDEKVVHDLMMPAAEFMEAHPDAILWCGEFGTIRHAKMEWRENYMRDVIRFLKQHEIPYCVWNYLSTPNDGNRFSLVDNDNRKILSEEMGRIIRGEV
;
A
#
# COMPACT_ATOMS: atom_id res chain seq x y z
N MET A 1 -4.28 -19.89 14.09
CA MET A 1 -4.40 -18.54 13.53
C MET A 1 -5.20 -18.61 12.24
N LYS A 2 -6.14 -17.71 12.02
CA LYS A 2 -6.82 -17.59 10.72
C LYS A 2 -5.85 -17.00 9.70
N LYS A 3 -5.91 -17.48 8.44
CA LYS A 3 -5.02 -17.02 7.37
C LYS A 3 -5.81 -16.26 6.32
N PHE A 4 -5.20 -15.26 5.70
CA PHE A 4 -5.72 -14.61 4.51
C PHE A 4 -5.43 -15.50 3.29
N THR A 5 -6.21 -16.59 3.18
CA THR A 5 -5.97 -17.66 2.22
C THR A 5 -6.09 -17.16 0.78
N GLY A 6 -5.08 -17.47 -0.04
CA GLY A 6 -4.98 -17.01 -1.43
C GLY A 6 -4.39 -15.60 -1.58
N PHE A 7 -3.90 -15.02 -0.48
CA PHE A 7 -3.27 -13.70 -0.47
C PHE A 7 -1.90 -13.78 0.25
N GLU A 8 -1.12 -14.81 -0.06
CA GLU A 8 0.12 -15.12 0.67
C GLU A 8 1.31 -14.29 0.16
N HIS A 9 1.45 -14.14 -1.19
CA HIS A 9 2.54 -13.41 -1.84
C HIS A 9 2.00 -12.52 -2.95
N GLY A 10 1.84 -11.23 -2.68
CA GLY A 10 1.25 -10.30 -3.63
C GLY A 10 2.20 -9.29 -4.24
N MET A 11 1.71 -8.66 -5.28
CA MET A 11 2.37 -7.56 -5.98
C MET A 11 1.47 -6.33 -6.00
N GLY A 12 1.99 -5.19 -5.52
CA GLY A 12 1.30 -3.90 -5.61
C GLY A 12 1.39 -3.30 -7.00
N ILE A 13 0.29 -2.73 -7.48
CA ILE A 13 0.25 -1.86 -8.67
C ILE A 13 -0.17 -0.46 -8.22
N GLY A 14 0.72 0.51 -8.43
CA GLY A 14 0.43 1.93 -8.31
C GLY A 14 0.62 2.64 -9.66
N GLY A 15 0.29 3.93 -9.71
CA GLY A 15 0.54 4.76 -10.88
C GLY A 15 -0.34 4.46 -12.10
N TRP A 16 -1.37 3.63 -11.97
CA TRP A 16 -2.33 3.33 -13.04
C TRP A 16 -3.64 4.08 -12.87
N LEU A 17 -4.55 3.57 -12.07
CA LEU A 17 -5.85 4.21 -11.78
C LEU A 17 -5.74 5.24 -10.65
N THR A 18 -4.63 5.96 -10.63
CA THR A 18 -4.34 7.03 -9.68
C THR A 18 -4.02 8.31 -10.45
N ASN A 19 -4.23 9.48 -9.84
CA ASN A 19 -3.87 10.77 -10.43
C ASN A 19 -2.37 11.05 -10.26
N TYR A 20 -1.54 10.18 -10.75
CA TYR A 20 -0.10 10.07 -10.49
C TYR A 20 0.75 11.23 -11.04
N LYS A 21 0.30 11.91 -12.11
CA LYS A 21 1.09 12.99 -12.75
C LYS A 21 1.03 14.31 -12.00
N ARG A 22 0.08 14.49 -11.09
CA ARG A 22 -0.34 15.81 -10.63
C ARG A 22 -0.03 16.12 -9.18
N PHE A 23 0.35 15.13 -8.40
CA PHE A 23 0.46 15.29 -6.96
C PHE A 23 1.43 16.37 -6.50
N ASN A 24 2.57 16.51 -7.15
CA ASN A 24 3.63 17.42 -6.71
C ASN A 24 3.73 18.71 -7.54
N VAL A 25 2.97 18.85 -8.61
CA VAL A 25 3.16 19.95 -9.59
C VAL A 25 1.94 20.82 -9.81
N LEU A 26 0.75 20.41 -9.38
CA LEU A 26 -0.48 21.19 -9.55
C LEU A 26 -1.05 21.66 -8.21
N PRO A 27 -1.68 22.85 -8.19
CA PRO A 27 -2.53 23.29 -7.08
C PRO A 27 -3.57 22.23 -6.72
N GLU A 28 -3.97 22.19 -5.46
CA GLU A 28 -4.86 21.14 -4.95
C GLU A 28 -6.18 21.04 -5.72
N ASP A 29 -6.79 22.19 -6.03
CA ASP A 29 -8.02 22.28 -6.82
C ASP A 29 -7.87 21.73 -8.26
N LYS A 30 -6.65 21.73 -8.81
CA LYS A 30 -6.33 21.21 -10.15
C LYS A 30 -5.94 19.74 -10.18
N ARG A 31 -5.61 19.16 -9.03
CA ARG A 31 -5.28 17.72 -8.92
C ARG A 31 -6.48 16.81 -9.17
N LEU A 32 -7.68 17.33 -9.02
CA LEU A 32 -8.95 16.63 -9.24
C LEU A 32 -9.36 16.55 -10.72
N ASP A 33 -8.72 17.33 -11.60
CA ASP A 33 -9.08 17.36 -13.02
C ASP A 33 -8.50 16.14 -13.76
N ILE A 34 -9.36 15.34 -14.38
CA ILE A 34 -8.98 14.26 -15.29
C ILE A 34 -8.92 14.80 -16.73
N THR A 35 -7.79 14.60 -17.39
CA THR A 35 -7.56 15.06 -18.77
C THR A 35 -7.61 13.89 -19.76
N ILE A 36 -7.64 14.19 -21.05
CA ILE A 36 -7.57 13.18 -22.14
C ILE A 36 -6.30 12.32 -22.01
N GLY A 37 -5.14 12.92 -21.67
CA GLY A 37 -3.91 12.17 -21.48
C GLY A 37 -3.96 11.21 -20.29
N ASP A 38 -4.75 11.51 -19.26
CA ASP A 38 -4.99 10.57 -18.16
C ASP A 38 -5.88 9.40 -18.61
N LEU A 39 -6.88 9.65 -19.46
CA LEU A 39 -7.73 8.61 -20.03
C LEU A 39 -6.92 7.63 -20.89
N GLU A 40 -6.04 8.13 -21.76
CA GLU A 40 -5.11 7.31 -22.55
C GLU A 40 -4.19 6.47 -21.65
N HIS A 41 -3.70 7.05 -20.55
CA HIS A 41 -2.90 6.33 -19.57
C HIS A 41 -3.68 5.19 -18.91
N PHE A 42 -4.92 5.43 -18.49
CA PHE A 42 -5.76 4.41 -17.86
C PHE A 42 -6.06 3.23 -18.79
N GLU A 43 -6.12 3.47 -20.10
CA GLU A 43 -6.33 2.41 -21.11
C GLU A 43 -5.07 1.60 -21.44
N SER A 44 -3.86 2.14 -21.22
CA SER A 44 -2.64 1.56 -21.78
C SER A 44 -1.54 1.20 -20.78
N TYR A 45 -1.51 1.78 -19.58
CA TYR A 45 -0.39 1.65 -18.66
C TYR A 45 -0.24 0.25 -18.05
N ILE A 46 -1.35 -0.40 -17.70
CA ILE A 46 -1.43 -1.79 -17.26
C ILE A 46 -2.33 -2.55 -18.25
N THR A 47 -1.86 -3.69 -18.69
CA THR A 47 -2.52 -4.54 -19.68
C THR A 47 -2.66 -5.97 -19.18
N GLU A 48 -3.40 -6.79 -19.88
CA GLU A 48 -3.52 -8.23 -19.60
C GLU A 48 -2.14 -8.92 -19.57
N TRP A 49 -1.21 -8.45 -20.40
CA TRP A 49 0.16 -8.99 -20.42
C TRP A 49 0.87 -8.77 -19.07
N ASP A 50 0.70 -7.61 -18.45
CA ASP A 50 1.30 -7.30 -17.14
C ASP A 50 0.75 -8.22 -16.04
N VAL A 51 -0.57 -8.44 -16.03
CA VAL A 51 -1.21 -9.37 -15.08
C VAL A 51 -0.68 -10.79 -15.26
N ARG A 52 -0.57 -11.27 -16.50
CA ARG A 52 0.04 -12.57 -16.80
C ARG A 52 1.51 -12.62 -16.34
N ASN A 53 2.26 -11.54 -16.54
CA ASN A 53 3.65 -11.45 -16.12
C ASN A 53 3.78 -11.58 -14.59
N ILE A 54 2.94 -10.87 -13.83
CA ILE A 54 2.89 -10.96 -12.36
C ILE A 54 2.56 -12.39 -11.91
N ALA A 55 1.58 -13.04 -12.52
CA ALA A 55 1.27 -14.45 -12.25
C ALA A 55 2.48 -15.35 -12.49
N SER A 56 3.22 -15.13 -13.61
CA SER A 56 4.43 -15.89 -13.94
C SER A 56 5.59 -15.69 -12.98
N MET A 57 5.58 -14.59 -12.20
CA MET A 57 6.53 -14.34 -11.11
C MET A 57 6.22 -15.14 -9.83
N GLY A 58 5.12 -15.92 -9.80
CA GLY A 58 4.72 -16.74 -8.67
C GLY A 58 3.90 -16.00 -7.62
N MET A 59 3.32 -14.86 -7.97
CA MET A 59 2.39 -14.14 -7.11
C MET A 59 1.01 -14.80 -7.14
N ASP A 60 0.27 -14.74 -6.03
CA ASP A 60 -1.09 -15.28 -5.89
C ASP A 60 -2.16 -14.18 -5.87
N HIS A 61 -1.77 -12.92 -5.68
CA HIS A 61 -2.69 -11.79 -5.73
C HIS A 61 -2.02 -10.50 -6.20
N ILE A 62 -2.88 -9.56 -6.62
CA ILE A 62 -2.46 -8.19 -6.93
C ILE A 62 -3.23 -7.23 -6.04
N ARG A 63 -2.51 -6.31 -5.39
CA ARG A 63 -3.08 -5.15 -4.71
C ARG A 63 -3.07 -3.96 -5.67
N LEU A 64 -4.23 -3.58 -6.16
CA LEU A 64 -4.39 -2.47 -7.10
C LEU A 64 -4.81 -1.20 -6.37
N GLY A 65 -3.92 -0.18 -6.38
CA GLY A 65 -4.26 1.16 -5.94
C GLY A 65 -5.11 1.91 -6.97
N PHE A 66 -6.20 2.54 -6.52
CA PHE A 66 -7.00 3.48 -7.31
C PHE A 66 -7.40 4.69 -6.48
N ASP A 67 -7.60 5.84 -7.13
CA ASP A 67 -8.04 7.07 -6.50
C ASP A 67 -9.54 7.28 -6.72
N GLN A 68 -10.26 7.77 -5.70
CA GLN A 68 -11.70 8.04 -5.81
C GLN A 68 -12.02 8.94 -7.00
N ILE A 69 -11.26 10.01 -7.21
CA ILE A 69 -11.48 10.97 -8.30
C ILE A 69 -11.29 10.38 -9.71
N VAL A 70 -10.58 9.25 -9.83
CA VAL A 70 -10.42 8.53 -11.09
C VAL A 70 -11.70 7.79 -11.44
N LEU A 71 -12.37 7.23 -10.44
CA LEU A 71 -13.63 6.49 -10.64
C LEU A 71 -14.86 7.38 -10.55
N GLU A 72 -14.87 8.36 -9.65
CA GLU A 72 -16.00 9.27 -9.42
C GLU A 72 -15.83 10.53 -10.28
N GLU A 73 -16.70 10.71 -11.27
CA GLU A 73 -16.67 11.86 -12.19
C GLU A 73 -17.23 13.14 -11.55
N THR A 74 -18.36 12.99 -10.89
CA THR A 74 -18.99 13.98 -10.02
C THR A 74 -19.53 13.25 -8.79
N PRO A 75 -19.86 13.92 -7.68
CA PRO A 75 -20.37 13.25 -6.49
C PRO A 75 -21.45 12.22 -6.83
N TYR A 76 -21.23 10.95 -6.44
CA TYR A 76 -22.11 9.79 -6.66
C TYR A 76 -22.30 9.36 -8.13
N THR A 77 -21.54 9.94 -9.08
CA THR A 77 -21.58 9.56 -10.50
C THR A 77 -20.23 8.99 -10.91
N TYR A 78 -20.22 7.81 -11.48
CA TYR A 78 -18.99 7.08 -11.74
C TYR A 78 -18.64 7.04 -13.23
N ARG A 79 -17.34 7.17 -13.53
CA ARG A 79 -16.79 7.21 -14.88
C ARG A 79 -16.73 5.81 -15.48
N GLU A 80 -17.55 5.52 -16.47
CA GLU A 80 -17.67 4.19 -17.08
C GLU A 80 -16.35 3.68 -17.67
N LEU A 81 -15.51 4.55 -18.24
CA LEU A 81 -14.21 4.15 -18.79
C LEU A 81 -13.32 3.49 -17.71
N THR A 82 -13.13 4.17 -16.58
CA THR A 82 -12.24 3.69 -15.52
C THR A 82 -12.84 2.53 -14.74
N MET A 83 -14.18 2.49 -14.60
CA MET A 83 -14.88 1.31 -14.10
C MET A 83 -14.66 0.10 -14.99
N LYS A 84 -14.67 0.29 -16.31
CA LYS A 84 -14.37 -0.77 -17.29
C LYS A 84 -12.93 -1.24 -17.20
N CYS A 85 -11.98 -0.34 -16.92
CA CYS A 85 -10.59 -0.73 -16.64
C CYS A 85 -10.50 -1.67 -15.43
N LEU A 86 -11.22 -1.37 -14.32
CA LEU A 86 -11.29 -2.26 -13.16
C LEU A 86 -11.92 -3.62 -13.50
N GLU A 87 -13.03 -3.63 -14.24
CA GLU A 87 -13.67 -4.88 -14.66
C GLU A 87 -12.73 -5.75 -15.48
N ASN A 88 -12.08 -5.16 -16.48
CA ASN A 88 -11.11 -5.86 -17.32
C ASN A 88 -9.95 -6.42 -16.49
N PHE A 89 -9.42 -5.63 -15.55
CA PHE A 89 -8.34 -6.04 -14.66
C PHE A 89 -8.75 -7.26 -13.80
N ILE A 90 -9.93 -7.23 -13.19
CA ILE A 90 -10.45 -8.35 -12.39
C ILE A 90 -10.62 -9.60 -13.27
N HIS A 91 -11.12 -9.45 -14.50
CA HIS A 91 -11.23 -10.55 -15.44
C HIS A 91 -9.85 -11.15 -15.81
N TRP A 92 -8.84 -10.30 -16.02
CA TRP A 92 -7.47 -10.78 -16.29
C TRP A 92 -6.90 -11.52 -15.08
N CYS A 93 -7.09 -10.98 -13.85
CA CYS A 93 -6.64 -11.65 -12.63
C CYS A 93 -7.30 -13.02 -12.48
N ARG A 94 -8.63 -13.11 -12.63
CA ARG A 94 -9.37 -14.39 -12.61
C ARG A 94 -8.85 -15.37 -13.67
N LYS A 95 -8.58 -14.90 -14.89
CA LYS A 95 -8.05 -15.73 -15.98
C LYS A 95 -6.70 -16.35 -15.65
N TYR A 96 -5.86 -15.65 -14.91
CA TYR A 96 -4.53 -16.12 -14.53
C TYR A 96 -4.44 -16.65 -13.09
N GLY A 97 -5.59 -16.85 -12.42
CA GLY A 97 -5.65 -17.46 -11.09
C GLY A 97 -5.15 -16.56 -9.96
N LEU A 98 -5.20 -15.24 -10.15
CA LEU A 98 -4.81 -14.25 -9.15
C LEU A 98 -6.03 -13.72 -8.40
N ASN A 99 -5.92 -13.60 -7.07
CA ASN A 99 -6.85 -12.83 -6.27
C ASN A 99 -6.54 -11.31 -6.38
N VAL A 100 -7.48 -10.49 -5.94
CA VAL A 100 -7.36 -9.02 -6.06
C VAL A 100 -7.66 -8.35 -4.73
N VAL A 101 -6.82 -7.41 -4.32
CA VAL A 101 -7.15 -6.41 -3.30
C VAL A 101 -7.36 -5.07 -4.03
N LEU A 102 -8.60 -4.59 -4.10
CA LEU A 102 -8.89 -3.24 -4.56
C LEU A 102 -8.63 -2.28 -3.40
N ASN A 103 -7.61 -1.47 -3.53
CA ASN A 103 -7.17 -0.51 -2.53
C ASN A 103 -7.59 0.91 -2.94
N LEU A 104 -8.47 1.54 -2.17
CA LEU A 104 -8.72 2.97 -2.33
C LEU A 104 -7.49 3.74 -1.84
N HIS A 105 -6.66 4.14 -2.80
CA HIS A 105 -5.34 4.72 -2.49
C HIS A 105 -5.46 6.16 -2.01
N LYS A 106 -6.37 6.92 -2.62
CA LYS A 106 -6.69 8.29 -2.20
C LYS A 106 -8.20 8.52 -2.28
N ALA A 107 -8.77 8.93 -1.16
CA ALA A 107 -10.14 9.40 -1.08
C ALA A 107 -10.19 10.93 -1.18
N VAL A 108 -11.31 11.48 -1.64
CA VAL A 108 -11.53 12.93 -1.59
C VAL A 108 -11.51 13.38 -0.13
N GLY A 109 -10.68 14.37 0.17
CA GLY A 109 -10.42 14.83 1.53
C GLY A 109 -9.42 13.99 2.34
N ASN A 110 -8.79 12.95 1.73
CA ASN A 110 -7.67 12.23 2.32
C ASN A 110 -6.64 11.85 1.24
N TYR A 111 -5.67 12.73 1.04
CA TYR A 111 -4.52 12.52 0.15
C TYR A 111 -3.28 12.24 0.99
N CYS A 112 -2.91 10.97 1.12
CA CYS A 112 -1.93 10.49 2.11
C CYS A 112 -0.54 11.12 2.01
N ASP A 113 -0.15 11.61 0.85
CA ASP A 113 1.20 12.06 0.53
C ASP A 113 1.40 13.58 0.39
N ILE A 114 0.33 14.37 0.30
CA ILE A 114 0.46 15.79 -0.09
C ILE A 114 -0.43 16.79 0.65
N GLN A 115 -1.42 16.33 1.38
CA GLN A 115 -2.40 17.21 2.01
C GLN A 115 -2.06 17.48 3.48
N GLU A 116 -2.08 18.74 3.89
CA GLU A 116 -1.83 19.09 5.30
C GLU A 116 -3.00 18.72 6.22
N LYS A 117 -4.24 18.83 5.71
CA LYS A 117 -5.46 18.58 6.47
C LYS A 117 -6.22 17.38 5.92
N VAL A 118 -6.69 16.50 6.80
CA VAL A 118 -7.60 15.41 6.44
C VAL A 118 -9.04 15.87 6.66
N GLU A 119 -9.75 16.19 5.59
CA GLU A 119 -11.14 16.68 5.65
C GLU A 119 -12.16 15.54 5.70
N LEU A 120 -11.86 14.40 5.06
CA LEU A 120 -12.74 13.22 5.00
C LEU A 120 -13.32 12.83 6.36
N LEU A 121 -12.50 12.89 7.42
CA LEU A 121 -12.91 12.41 8.74
C LEU A 121 -13.76 13.41 9.53
N ASP A 122 -13.88 14.65 9.05
CA ASP A 122 -14.63 15.74 9.68
C ASP A 122 -15.82 16.22 8.81
N ASP A 123 -15.92 15.78 7.57
CA ASP A 123 -16.98 16.15 6.62
C ASP A 123 -17.91 14.96 6.35
N GLU A 124 -19.18 15.08 6.74
CA GLU A 124 -20.18 14.01 6.58
C GLU A 124 -20.48 13.71 5.11
N GLU A 125 -20.48 14.72 4.25
CA GLU A 125 -20.73 14.53 2.81
C GLU A 125 -19.58 13.75 2.16
N LEU A 126 -18.33 14.04 2.49
CA LEU A 126 -17.18 13.26 2.01
C LEU A 126 -17.22 11.81 2.51
N GLN A 127 -17.64 11.59 3.77
CA GLN A 127 -17.85 10.24 4.31
C GLN A 127 -18.97 9.49 3.57
N ASN A 128 -20.07 10.17 3.24
CA ASN A 128 -21.16 9.58 2.48
C ASN A 128 -20.72 9.18 1.07
N ARG A 129 -19.96 10.03 0.38
CA ARG A 129 -19.36 9.74 -0.94
C ARG A 129 -18.38 8.57 -0.87
N PHE A 130 -17.54 8.52 0.16
CA PHE A 130 -16.62 7.39 0.42
C PHE A 130 -17.37 6.06 0.54
N ILE A 131 -18.42 6.02 1.36
CA ILE A 131 -19.26 4.82 1.55
C ILE A 131 -19.98 4.47 0.24
N ALA A 132 -20.54 5.46 -0.46
CA ALA A 132 -21.28 5.24 -1.70
C ALA A 132 -20.39 4.62 -2.80
N LEU A 133 -19.12 5.02 -2.89
CA LEU A 133 -18.16 4.41 -3.79
C LEU A 133 -17.99 2.91 -3.51
N TRP A 134 -17.79 2.52 -2.25
CA TRP A 134 -17.65 1.11 -1.87
C TRP A 134 -18.93 0.31 -2.10
N VAL A 135 -20.08 0.92 -1.86
CA VAL A 135 -21.41 0.33 -2.18
C VAL A 135 -21.56 0.09 -3.67
N GLU A 136 -21.13 1.04 -4.51
CA GLU A 136 -21.17 0.87 -5.98
C GLU A 136 -20.22 -0.24 -6.44
N LEU A 137 -19.00 -0.28 -5.90
CA LEU A 137 -18.04 -1.34 -6.23
C LEU A 137 -18.56 -2.73 -5.78
N GLU A 138 -19.24 -2.82 -4.62
CA GLU A 138 -19.85 -4.08 -4.19
C GLU A 138 -20.96 -4.53 -5.14
N LYS A 139 -21.83 -3.63 -5.61
CA LYS A 139 -22.87 -3.97 -6.59
C LYS A 139 -22.28 -4.50 -7.89
N ARG A 140 -21.18 -3.90 -8.37
CA ARG A 140 -20.51 -4.33 -9.61
C ARG A 140 -19.76 -5.65 -9.45
N PHE A 141 -19.14 -5.86 -8.30
CA PHE A 141 -18.22 -6.98 -8.08
C PHE A 141 -18.74 -8.04 -7.09
N ALA A 142 -20.05 -8.06 -6.78
CA ALA A 142 -20.65 -9.02 -5.85
C ALA A 142 -20.40 -10.48 -6.24
N SER A 143 -20.29 -10.78 -7.54
CA SER A 143 -20.06 -12.13 -8.07
C SER A 143 -18.58 -12.56 -8.13
N TYR A 144 -17.66 -11.74 -7.56
CA TYR A 144 -16.22 -11.98 -7.56
C TYR A 144 -15.71 -12.18 -6.13
N PRO A 145 -15.79 -13.41 -5.58
CA PRO A 145 -15.38 -13.69 -4.20
C PRO A 145 -13.87 -13.55 -4.01
N GLU A 146 -13.07 -13.65 -5.08
CA GLU A 146 -11.62 -13.44 -5.08
C GLU A 146 -11.19 -11.97 -4.94
N VAL A 147 -12.14 -11.03 -4.91
CA VAL A 147 -11.87 -9.60 -4.74
C VAL A 147 -12.08 -9.19 -3.29
N ALA A 148 -11.03 -8.69 -2.65
CA ALA A 148 -11.09 -8.01 -1.35
C ALA A 148 -11.09 -6.49 -1.53
N PHE A 149 -11.68 -5.76 -0.58
CA PHE A 149 -11.73 -4.29 -0.57
C PHE A 149 -10.91 -3.74 0.58
N GLU A 150 -9.84 -3.03 0.27
CA GLU A 150 -9.07 -2.27 1.24
C GLU A 150 -9.61 -0.85 1.31
N LEU A 151 -10.30 -0.57 2.42
CA LEU A 151 -11.19 0.59 2.55
C LEU A 151 -10.48 1.93 2.34
N LEU A 152 -9.26 2.07 2.85
CA LEU A 152 -8.45 3.26 2.61
C LEU A 152 -6.98 2.93 2.83
N ASN A 153 -6.15 3.33 1.88
CA ASN A 153 -4.70 3.36 2.04
C ASN A 153 -4.32 4.34 3.15
N GLU A 154 -3.21 4.18 3.73
CA GLU A 154 -2.43 5.08 4.59
C GLU A 154 -3.18 6.29 5.15
N VAL A 155 -4.09 6.04 6.09
CA VAL A 155 -4.73 7.12 6.86
C VAL A 155 -3.65 7.89 7.59
N ARG A 156 -3.63 9.20 7.42
CA ARG A 156 -2.60 10.08 8.00
C ARG A 156 -2.62 10.07 9.53
N ASP A 157 -1.70 10.85 10.12
CA ASP A 157 -1.67 11.09 11.55
C ASP A 157 -2.87 11.95 11.98
N VAL A 158 -3.89 11.26 12.46
CA VAL A 158 -5.17 11.81 12.90
C VAL A 158 -5.64 11.08 14.15
N ASP A 159 -6.65 11.62 14.85
CA ASP A 159 -7.33 10.91 15.93
C ASP A 159 -7.87 9.55 15.43
N PRO A 160 -7.37 8.41 15.93
CA PRO A 160 -7.80 7.08 15.49
C PRO A 160 -9.30 6.84 15.67
N GLU A 161 -9.95 7.51 16.62
CA GLU A 161 -11.38 7.37 16.84
C GLU A 161 -12.22 7.91 15.68
N LYS A 162 -11.73 8.92 14.95
CA LYS A 162 -12.41 9.43 13.75
C LYS A 162 -12.42 8.39 12.65
N TRP A 163 -11.25 7.80 12.35
CA TRP A 163 -11.13 6.73 11.37
C TRP A 163 -11.95 5.50 11.78
N LYS A 164 -11.89 5.13 13.06
CA LYS A 164 -12.67 4.01 13.59
C LYS A 164 -14.18 4.16 13.32
N ARG A 165 -14.74 5.34 13.55
CA ARG A 165 -16.17 5.60 13.27
C ARG A 165 -16.48 5.41 11.78
N LEU A 166 -15.63 5.89 10.88
CA LEU A 166 -15.86 5.80 9.45
C LEU A 166 -15.76 4.34 8.96
N TYR A 167 -14.71 3.59 9.32
CA TYR A 167 -14.62 2.21 8.84
C TYR A 167 -15.71 1.31 9.41
N ILE A 168 -16.12 1.46 10.68
CA ILE A 168 -17.23 0.70 11.26
C ILE A 168 -18.53 0.97 10.48
N ARG A 169 -18.81 2.23 10.17
CA ARG A 169 -19.98 2.63 9.39
C ARG A 169 -19.91 2.04 7.97
N THR A 170 -18.75 2.08 7.33
CA THR A 170 -18.54 1.52 5.98
C THR A 170 -18.74 0.00 5.95
N VAL A 171 -18.14 -0.72 6.92
CA VAL A 171 -18.33 -2.17 7.07
C VAL A 171 -19.81 -2.49 7.25
N ALA A 172 -20.53 -1.76 8.11
CA ALA A 172 -21.95 -2.01 8.34
C ALA A 172 -22.80 -1.85 7.06
N GLU A 173 -22.51 -0.86 6.21
CA GLU A 173 -23.22 -0.69 4.93
C GLU A 173 -22.88 -1.80 3.93
N LEU A 174 -21.62 -2.19 3.83
CA LEU A 174 -21.20 -3.28 2.94
C LEU A 174 -21.77 -4.64 3.38
N ARG A 175 -21.87 -4.90 4.68
CA ARG A 175 -22.45 -6.15 5.21
C ARG A 175 -23.93 -6.32 4.92
N LYS A 176 -24.69 -5.23 4.72
CA LYS A 176 -26.08 -5.30 4.24
C LYS A 176 -26.17 -5.85 2.81
N LEU A 177 -25.14 -5.67 1.99
CA LEU A 177 -25.09 -6.11 0.60
C LEU A 177 -24.43 -7.48 0.47
N ASN A 178 -23.30 -7.67 1.13
CA ASN A 178 -22.49 -8.89 1.04
C ASN A 178 -21.84 -9.22 2.39
N PRO A 179 -22.37 -10.19 3.13
CA PRO A 179 -21.80 -10.61 4.42
C PRO A 179 -20.41 -11.27 4.28
N ASN A 180 -20.04 -11.73 3.07
CA ASN A 180 -18.84 -12.51 2.84
C ASN A 180 -17.70 -11.71 2.18
N ARG A 181 -17.90 -10.44 1.79
CA ARG A 181 -16.85 -9.64 1.19
C ARG A 181 -15.66 -9.53 2.15
N LEU A 182 -14.47 -9.89 1.68
CA LEU A 182 -13.24 -9.65 2.41
C LEU A 182 -12.95 -8.14 2.45
N LEU A 183 -12.82 -7.59 3.66
CA LEU A 183 -12.57 -6.17 3.88
C LEU A 183 -11.24 -6.00 4.59
N VAL A 184 -10.37 -5.14 4.06
CA VAL A 184 -9.05 -4.86 4.62
C VAL A 184 -9.05 -3.47 5.25
N ILE A 185 -8.60 -3.38 6.50
CA ILE A 185 -8.62 -2.15 7.30
C ILE A 185 -7.22 -1.90 7.87
N GLY A 186 -6.64 -0.76 7.52
CA GLY A 186 -5.40 -0.27 8.10
C GLY A 186 -5.61 0.72 9.24
N SER A 187 -4.53 1.05 9.96
CA SER A 187 -4.54 2.03 11.03
C SER A 187 -4.20 3.44 10.54
N THR A 188 -4.07 4.38 11.46
CA THR A 188 -3.58 5.75 11.22
C THR A 188 -2.05 5.78 11.09
N CYS A 189 -1.47 6.97 10.95
CA CYS A 189 -0.02 7.17 10.77
C CYS A 189 0.57 6.32 9.65
N TRP A 190 -0.05 6.42 8.45
CA TRP A 190 0.39 5.71 7.24
C TRP A 190 0.50 4.19 7.44
N ASN A 191 -0.45 3.59 8.14
CA ASN A 191 -0.50 2.15 8.43
C ASN A 191 0.75 1.60 9.13
N GLY A 192 1.49 2.41 9.88
CA GLY A 192 2.69 1.96 10.59
C GLY A 192 2.35 0.85 11.59
N ALA A 193 3.18 -0.20 11.68
CA ALA A 193 2.95 -1.34 12.58
C ALA A 193 2.70 -0.92 14.04
N HIS A 194 3.39 0.14 14.52
CA HIS A 194 3.24 0.67 15.88
C HIS A 194 1.84 1.23 16.18
N THR A 195 1.01 1.46 15.16
CA THR A 195 -0.36 2.00 15.32
C THR A 195 -1.44 0.93 15.26
N LEU A 196 -1.11 -0.32 15.01
CA LEU A 196 -2.05 -1.45 15.05
C LEU A 196 -2.82 -1.52 16.37
N LYS A 197 -2.19 -1.13 17.49
CA LYS A 197 -2.81 -1.03 18.82
C LYS A 197 -4.02 -0.09 18.90
N TYR A 198 -4.21 0.81 17.94
CA TYR A 198 -5.35 1.73 17.87
C TYR A 198 -6.53 1.16 17.08
N LEU A 199 -6.33 0.03 16.38
CA LEU A 199 -7.42 -0.64 15.66
C LEU A 199 -8.37 -1.32 16.64
N LYS A 200 -9.67 -1.13 16.42
CA LYS A 200 -10.68 -1.97 17.04
C LYS A 200 -10.87 -3.22 16.18
N VAL A 201 -10.50 -4.37 16.72
CA VAL A 201 -10.83 -5.65 16.10
C VAL A 201 -12.34 -5.89 16.15
N LEU A 202 -12.93 -6.14 14.99
CA LEU A 202 -14.37 -6.38 14.83
C LEU A 202 -14.69 -7.87 14.97
N GLU A 203 -15.85 -8.19 15.49
CA GLU A 203 -16.38 -9.57 15.53
C GLU A 203 -16.91 -9.98 14.14
N ASP A 204 -16.03 -9.92 13.14
CA ASP A 204 -16.32 -10.20 11.74
C ASP A 204 -15.17 -11.02 11.14
N PRO A 205 -15.38 -12.30 10.78
CA PRO A 205 -14.32 -13.19 10.31
C PRO A 205 -13.79 -12.81 8.91
N ASN A 206 -14.47 -11.93 8.20
CA ASN A 206 -14.12 -11.47 6.85
C ASN A 206 -13.46 -10.07 6.87
N VAL A 207 -13.03 -9.61 8.05
CA VAL A 207 -12.22 -8.41 8.20
C VAL A 207 -10.76 -8.80 8.41
N ILE A 208 -9.90 -8.23 7.59
CA ILE A 208 -8.44 -8.37 7.59
C ILE A 208 -7.84 -7.05 8.05
N TYR A 209 -6.84 -7.10 8.91
CA TYR A 209 -6.10 -5.91 9.33
C TYR A 209 -4.80 -5.81 8.55
N THR A 210 -4.36 -4.58 8.27
CA THR A 210 -3.15 -4.37 7.48
C THR A 210 -2.22 -3.35 8.12
N PHE A 211 -0.93 -3.50 7.85
CA PHE A 211 0.11 -2.54 8.13
C PHE A 211 1.08 -2.43 6.97
N HIS A 212 1.86 -1.35 6.94
CA HIS A 212 2.92 -1.11 5.98
C HIS A 212 4.29 -1.13 6.68
N MET A 213 5.31 -1.59 5.97
CA MET A 213 6.66 -1.67 6.49
C MET A 213 7.66 -0.97 5.59
N TYR A 214 7.97 0.26 5.93
CA TYR A 214 8.98 1.06 5.25
C TYR A 214 10.10 1.56 6.19
N ALA A 215 10.03 1.21 7.48
CA ALA A 215 11.08 1.59 8.42
C ALA A 215 12.35 0.72 8.23
N PRO A 216 13.55 1.31 8.27
CA PRO A 216 13.83 2.73 8.43
C PRO A 216 13.64 3.52 7.11
N ASN A 217 12.85 4.59 7.15
CA ASN A 217 12.58 5.43 5.98
C ASN A 217 13.86 6.05 5.38
N GLU A 218 14.88 6.24 6.20
CA GLU A 218 16.19 6.70 5.79
C GLU A 218 16.81 5.82 4.71
N PHE A 219 16.54 4.52 4.77
CA PHE A 219 16.96 3.55 3.77
C PHE A 219 15.94 3.41 2.64
N THR A 220 14.70 3.07 3.00
CA THR A 220 13.68 2.66 2.01
C THR A 220 13.28 3.78 1.06
N HIS A 221 13.42 5.04 1.49
CA HIS A 221 13.10 6.23 0.71
C HIS A 221 14.31 7.13 0.43
N GLN A 222 15.53 6.62 0.60
CA GLN A 222 16.74 7.41 0.39
C GLN A 222 16.74 8.11 -0.98
N ARG A 223 17.08 9.41 -0.99
CA ARG A 223 17.09 10.25 -2.20
C ARG A 223 15.73 10.36 -2.90
N GLY A 224 14.65 9.98 -2.21
CA GLY A 224 13.28 10.12 -2.72
C GLY A 224 12.81 11.58 -2.69
N VAL A 225 11.66 11.84 -3.31
CA VAL A 225 11.09 13.19 -3.44
C VAL A 225 9.82 13.40 -2.61
N LEU A 226 9.24 12.36 -2.00
CA LEU A 226 8.08 12.51 -1.12
C LEU A 226 8.42 13.26 0.16
N GLN A 227 9.62 13.04 0.67
CA GLN A 227 10.10 13.70 1.87
C GLN A 227 11.33 14.52 1.55
N TRP A 228 11.26 15.81 1.74
CA TRP A 228 12.37 16.75 1.52
C TRP A 228 13.67 16.31 2.19
N ALA A 229 13.55 15.70 3.36
CA ALA A 229 14.69 15.22 4.13
C ALA A 229 15.53 14.20 3.35
N GLN A 230 14.90 13.20 2.71
CA GLN A 230 15.63 12.19 1.95
C GLN A 230 16.33 12.78 0.73
N LEU A 231 15.65 13.67 0.00
CA LEU A 231 16.23 14.35 -1.15
C LEU A 231 17.37 15.28 -0.74
N TYR A 232 17.18 16.03 0.35
CA TYR A 232 18.15 17.01 0.81
C TYR A 232 19.42 16.36 1.38
N TYR A 233 19.28 15.27 2.11
CA TYR A 233 20.41 14.50 2.66
C TYR A 233 21.28 13.91 1.55
N ASN A 234 20.67 13.44 0.45
CA ASN A 234 21.29 12.98 -0.79
C ASN A 234 22.57 12.13 -0.61
N ARG A 235 22.55 11.19 0.32
CA ARG A 235 23.65 10.26 0.60
C ARG A 235 23.18 8.82 0.49
N ASP A 236 24.12 7.93 0.19
CA ASP A 236 23.85 6.49 0.29
C ASP A 236 23.60 6.09 1.74
N MET A 237 22.53 5.37 1.96
CA MET A 237 22.15 4.75 3.22
C MET A 237 22.26 3.21 3.05
N PRO A 238 23.43 2.61 3.32
CA PRO A 238 23.64 1.16 3.13
C PRO A 238 22.78 0.32 4.07
N TYR A 239 22.31 -0.83 3.58
CA TYR A 239 21.66 -1.83 4.41
C TYR A 239 22.19 -3.26 4.07
N PRO A 240 22.68 -4.06 5.05
CA PRO A 240 23.04 -3.63 6.41
C PRO A 240 24.09 -2.50 6.41
N GLY A 241 24.10 -1.66 7.44
CA GLY A 241 24.95 -0.49 7.43
C GLY A 241 25.40 0.02 8.79
N ASP A 242 26.23 1.05 8.74
CA ASP A 242 26.72 1.77 9.91
C ASP A 242 25.58 2.56 10.55
N ILE A 243 25.31 2.33 11.82
CA ILE A 243 24.22 2.96 12.58
C ILE A 243 24.43 4.48 12.71
N GLU A 244 25.68 4.95 12.73
CA GLU A 244 25.96 6.38 12.87
C GLU A 244 25.42 7.19 11.69
N ARG A 245 25.35 6.61 10.48
CA ARG A 245 24.72 7.28 9.34
C ARG A 245 23.22 7.52 9.55
N TYR A 246 22.55 6.56 10.17
CA TYR A 246 21.11 6.65 10.45
C TYR A 246 20.84 7.62 11.59
N ARG A 247 21.70 7.63 12.62
CA ARG A 247 21.66 8.60 13.71
C ARG A 247 21.91 10.03 13.21
N ASP A 248 22.92 10.22 12.34
CA ASP A 248 23.22 11.52 11.72
C ASP A 248 22.04 12.03 10.90
N PHE A 249 21.44 11.17 10.06
CA PHE A 249 20.23 11.51 9.32
C PHE A 249 19.10 11.95 10.26
N ALA A 250 18.76 11.12 11.23
CA ALA A 250 17.66 11.38 12.15
C ALA A 250 17.88 12.65 12.98
N LYS A 251 19.11 12.88 13.45
CA LYS A 251 19.47 14.08 14.20
C LYS A 251 19.39 15.33 13.34
N VAL A 252 20.02 15.32 12.16
CA VAL A 252 20.15 16.53 11.32
C VAL A 252 18.82 16.92 10.68
N LEU A 253 18.03 15.95 10.25
CA LEU A 253 16.83 16.20 9.45
C LEU A 253 15.50 16.05 10.20
N TRP A 254 15.48 15.21 11.23
CA TRP A 254 14.28 15.01 12.06
C TRP A 254 14.36 15.63 13.46
N GLY A 255 15.54 16.12 13.84
CA GLY A 255 15.79 16.61 15.20
C GLY A 255 15.73 15.50 16.28
N ASN A 256 15.81 14.23 15.88
CA ASN A 256 15.76 13.10 16.81
C ASN A 256 17.18 12.67 17.21
N GLU A 257 17.65 13.15 18.35
CA GLU A 257 19.00 12.83 18.87
C GLU A 257 19.12 11.43 19.45
N ASN A 258 17.98 10.77 19.74
CA ASN A 258 17.96 9.46 20.38
C ASN A 258 17.55 8.34 19.41
N ALA A 259 17.48 8.61 18.10
CA ALA A 259 17.15 7.58 17.12
C ALA A 259 18.18 6.44 17.17
N TYR A 260 17.68 5.20 17.20
CA TYR A 260 18.51 3.99 17.12
C TYR A 260 19.59 3.85 18.21
N TRP A 261 19.44 4.55 19.34
CA TRP A 261 20.46 4.61 20.40
C TRP A 261 20.83 3.23 20.98
N GLN A 262 19.87 2.26 20.94
CA GLN A 262 20.04 0.90 21.48
C GLN A 262 20.73 -0.08 20.52
N TYR A 263 21.08 0.33 19.30
CA TYR A 263 21.64 -0.54 18.28
C TYR A 263 23.07 -0.12 17.91
N ASP A 264 23.94 -1.10 17.62
CA ASP A 264 25.31 -0.88 17.17
C ASP A 264 25.41 -0.88 15.63
N ARG A 265 24.41 -1.43 14.95
CA ARG A 265 24.35 -1.56 13.49
C ARG A 265 22.91 -1.48 13.00
N MET A 266 22.72 -0.95 11.79
CA MET A 266 21.45 -1.06 11.08
C MET A 266 21.43 -2.39 10.32
N ASP A 267 20.62 -3.35 10.77
CA ASP A 267 20.55 -4.71 10.23
C ASP A 267 19.19 -5.38 10.51
N GLU A 268 19.11 -6.70 10.26
CA GLU A 268 17.91 -7.52 10.46
C GLU A 268 17.28 -7.32 11.85
N LYS A 269 18.11 -7.23 12.92
CA LYS A 269 17.57 -7.06 14.27
C LYS A 269 16.76 -5.77 14.39
N VAL A 270 17.25 -4.66 13.84
CA VAL A 270 16.53 -3.37 13.89
C VAL A 270 15.21 -3.48 13.13
N VAL A 271 15.21 -4.06 11.94
CA VAL A 271 14.01 -4.25 11.11
C VAL A 271 12.99 -5.12 11.85
N HIS A 272 13.41 -6.24 12.44
CA HIS A 272 12.54 -7.11 13.20
C HIS A 272 11.96 -6.41 14.45
N ASP A 273 12.76 -5.67 15.20
CA ASP A 273 12.29 -4.92 16.38
C ASP A 273 11.24 -3.86 15.97
N LEU A 274 11.40 -3.20 14.82
CA LEU A 274 10.41 -2.26 14.29
C LEU A 274 9.12 -2.92 13.81
N MET A 275 9.14 -4.21 13.50
CA MET A 275 7.98 -5.01 13.11
C MET A 275 7.30 -5.71 14.29
N MET A 276 7.94 -5.77 15.46
CA MET A 276 7.39 -6.46 16.64
C MET A 276 5.95 -6.08 17.00
N PRO A 277 5.50 -4.81 16.86
CA PRO A 277 4.09 -4.48 17.10
C PRO A 277 3.09 -5.28 16.26
N ALA A 278 3.49 -5.80 15.09
CA ALA A 278 2.64 -6.70 14.30
C ALA A 278 2.50 -8.08 14.96
N ALA A 279 3.59 -8.63 15.50
CA ALA A 279 3.55 -9.89 16.27
C ALA A 279 2.72 -9.73 17.56
N GLU A 280 2.92 -8.64 18.28
CA GLU A 280 2.15 -8.30 19.49
C GLU A 280 0.65 -8.16 19.21
N PHE A 281 0.28 -7.55 18.07
CA PHE A 281 -1.12 -7.46 17.64
C PHE A 281 -1.73 -8.85 17.42
N MET A 282 -1.01 -9.76 16.77
CA MET A 282 -1.48 -11.14 16.53
C MET A 282 -1.61 -11.94 17.82
N GLU A 283 -0.68 -11.76 18.77
CA GLU A 283 -0.75 -12.41 20.09
C GLU A 283 -1.97 -11.91 20.88
N ALA A 284 -2.23 -10.60 20.83
CA ALA A 284 -3.38 -9.99 21.49
C ALA A 284 -4.73 -10.36 20.84
N HIS A 285 -4.72 -10.69 19.54
CA HIS A 285 -5.91 -10.96 18.74
C HIS A 285 -5.77 -12.24 17.90
N PRO A 286 -5.75 -13.44 18.53
CA PRO A 286 -5.43 -14.71 17.85
C PRO A 286 -6.45 -15.12 16.78
N ASP A 287 -7.64 -14.54 16.80
CA ASP A 287 -8.70 -14.76 15.79
C ASP A 287 -8.70 -13.74 14.66
N ALA A 288 -7.91 -12.66 14.77
CA ALA A 288 -7.76 -11.67 13.72
C ALA A 288 -6.84 -12.20 12.59
N ILE A 289 -7.07 -11.70 11.39
CA ILE A 289 -6.18 -11.93 10.25
C ILE A 289 -5.36 -10.65 10.07
N LEU A 290 -4.04 -10.77 10.07
CA LEU A 290 -3.12 -9.67 9.78
C LEU A 290 -2.41 -9.91 8.46
N TRP A 291 -2.19 -8.83 7.69
CA TRP A 291 -1.54 -8.83 6.39
C TRP A 291 -0.59 -7.62 6.28
N CYS A 292 0.61 -7.80 5.75
CA CYS A 292 1.49 -6.70 5.41
C CYS A 292 1.16 -6.20 4.00
N GLY A 293 0.36 -5.12 3.90
CA GLY A 293 -0.20 -4.62 2.64
C GLY A 293 0.81 -3.95 1.73
N GLU A 294 1.86 -3.36 2.30
CA GLU A 294 2.95 -2.75 1.54
C GLU A 294 4.28 -2.85 2.28
N PHE A 295 5.32 -3.14 1.53
CA PHE A 295 6.71 -2.89 1.86
C PHE A 295 7.56 -2.91 0.60
N GLY A 296 8.68 -2.22 0.63
CA GLY A 296 9.54 -2.12 -0.55
C GLY A 296 10.72 -1.19 -0.32
N THR A 297 11.51 -1.00 -1.36
CA THR A 297 12.68 -0.14 -1.32
C THR A 297 12.85 0.62 -2.61
N ILE A 298 13.24 1.89 -2.48
CA ILE A 298 13.44 2.79 -3.62
C ILE A 298 14.59 2.33 -4.52
N ARG A 299 14.50 2.57 -5.84
CA ARG A 299 15.51 2.19 -6.83
C ARG A 299 16.84 2.95 -6.72
N HIS A 300 16.90 4.00 -5.92
CA HIS A 300 18.14 4.71 -5.63
C HIS A 300 19.09 3.94 -4.70
N ALA A 301 18.57 2.98 -3.93
CA ALA A 301 19.38 2.04 -3.17
C ALA A 301 20.03 1.00 -4.11
N LYS A 302 21.25 0.58 -3.78
CA LYS A 302 21.92 -0.52 -4.52
C LYS A 302 21.12 -1.80 -4.41
N MET A 303 21.12 -2.62 -5.48
CA MET A 303 20.31 -3.85 -5.53
C MET A 303 20.63 -4.80 -4.38
N GLU A 304 21.89 -5.01 -4.05
CA GLU A 304 22.31 -5.83 -2.92
C GLU A 304 21.69 -5.39 -1.59
N TRP A 305 21.61 -4.08 -1.35
CA TRP A 305 21.00 -3.55 -0.11
C TRP A 305 19.48 -3.72 -0.11
N ARG A 306 18.86 -3.55 -1.28
CA ARG A 306 17.43 -3.79 -1.48
C ARG A 306 17.09 -5.26 -1.19
N GLU A 307 17.86 -6.18 -1.75
CA GLU A 307 17.70 -7.62 -1.57
C GLU A 307 17.85 -8.03 -0.10
N ASN A 308 18.87 -7.51 0.60
CA ASN A 308 19.08 -7.78 2.02
C ASN A 308 17.88 -7.32 2.86
N TYR A 309 17.44 -6.07 2.69
CA TYR A 309 16.30 -5.54 3.43
C TYR A 309 15.01 -6.33 3.14
N MET A 310 14.71 -6.60 1.88
CA MET A 310 13.50 -7.35 1.49
C MET A 310 13.52 -8.77 2.08
N ARG A 311 14.69 -9.39 2.11
CA ARG A 311 14.88 -10.72 2.72
C ARG A 311 14.60 -10.71 4.21
N ASP A 312 15.11 -9.71 4.93
CA ASP A 312 14.94 -9.61 6.38
C ASP A 312 13.47 -9.32 6.75
N VAL A 313 12.79 -8.43 6.02
CA VAL A 313 11.35 -8.20 6.19
C VAL A 313 10.56 -9.49 5.94
N ILE A 314 10.82 -10.21 4.84
CA ILE A 314 10.09 -11.43 4.51
C ILE A 314 10.38 -12.57 5.51
N ARG A 315 11.60 -12.66 6.05
CA ARG A 315 11.90 -13.61 7.13
C ARG A 315 11.03 -13.37 8.35
N PHE A 316 10.90 -12.14 8.80
CA PHE A 316 9.99 -11.80 9.90
C PHE A 316 8.56 -12.21 9.58
N LEU A 317 8.04 -11.82 8.41
CA LEU A 317 6.67 -12.11 7.99
C LEU A 317 6.40 -13.63 7.96
N LYS A 318 7.33 -14.40 7.42
CA LYS A 318 7.23 -15.87 7.40
C LYS A 318 7.31 -16.50 8.80
N GLN A 319 8.22 -16.00 9.65
CA GLN A 319 8.35 -16.48 11.03
C GLN A 319 7.04 -16.30 11.81
N HIS A 320 6.31 -15.25 11.54
CA HIS A 320 5.04 -14.93 12.19
C HIS A 320 3.80 -15.32 11.35
N GLU A 321 3.99 -16.06 10.25
CA GLU A 321 2.92 -16.50 9.34
C GLU A 321 2.04 -15.36 8.82
N ILE A 322 2.62 -14.16 8.61
CA ILE A 322 1.94 -12.98 8.09
C ILE A 322 2.06 -12.96 6.57
N PRO A 323 0.96 -13.06 5.80
CA PRO A 323 0.99 -12.89 4.37
C PRO A 323 1.28 -11.44 3.97
N TYR A 324 1.70 -11.21 2.72
CA TYR A 324 2.22 -9.92 2.32
C TYR A 324 2.02 -9.54 0.86
N CYS A 325 2.12 -8.23 0.58
CA CYS A 325 2.18 -7.66 -0.75
C CYS A 325 3.38 -6.72 -0.88
N VAL A 326 4.21 -6.93 -1.90
CA VAL A 326 5.40 -6.10 -2.14
C VAL A 326 5.03 -4.87 -2.96
N TRP A 327 5.59 -3.72 -2.64
CA TRP A 327 5.44 -2.48 -3.37
C TRP A 327 6.68 -2.18 -4.20
N ASN A 328 6.66 -2.07 -5.54
CA ASN A 328 5.53 -2.31 -6.43
C ASN A 328 6.01 -2.93 -7.76
N TYR A 329 5.10 -3.36 -8.61
CA TYR A 329 5.40 -3.91 -9.91
C TYR A 329 6.13 -2.90 -10.79
N LEU A 330 5.48 -1.78 -11.09
CA LEU A 330 5.91 -0.79 -12.06
C LEU A 330 5.77 0.62 -11.49
N SER A 331 6.75 1.48 -11.75
CA SER A 331 6.67 2.92 -11.45
C SER A 331 6.58 3.73 -12.72
N THR A 332 5.80 4.81 -12.70
CA THR A 332 5.72 5.73 -13.85
C THR A 332 7.08 6.40 -14.10
N PRO A 333 7.40 6.80 -15.33
CA PRO A 333 8.68 7.42 -15.65
C PRO A 333 8.99 8.69 -14.84
N ASN A 334 7.93 9.41 -14.45
CA ASN A 334 8.04 10.68 -13.70
C ASN A 334 7.94 10.49 -12.17
N ASP A 335 7.80 9.26 -11.70
CA ASP A 335 7.78 8.98 -10.27
C ASP A 335 9.20 9.11 -9.69
N GLY A 336 9.42 10.11 -8.85
CA GLY A 336 10.69 10.32 -8.16
C GLY A 336 10.98 9.28 -7.08
N ASN A 337 9.93 8.59 -6.60
CA ASN A 337 10.03 7.53 -5.60
C ASN A 337 9.83 6.15 -6.22
N ARG A 338 10.65 5.82 -7.20
CA ARG A 338 10.56 4.55 -7.93
C ARG A 338 10.86 3.35 -7.04
N PHE A 339 9.83 2.58 -6.73
CA PHE A 339 9.94 1.31 -5.98
C PHE A 339 9.91 0.08 -6.89
N SER A 340 9.74 0.26 -8.21
CA SER A 340 9.49 -0.83 -9.14
C SER A 340 10.51 -1.97 -9.01
N LEU A 341 9.99 -3.19 -9.12
CA LEU A 341 10.74 -4.43 -9.11
C LEU A 341 11.06 -4.91 -10.53
N VAL A 342 10.38 -4.34 -11.52
CA VAL A 342 10.63 -4.65 -12.93
C VAL A 342 11.20 -3.43 -13.67
N ASP A 343 11.84 -3.71 -14.78
CA ASP A 343 12.28 -2.71 -15.74
C ASP A 343 11.08 -2.11 -16.47
N ASN A 344 11.07 -0.80 -16.67
CA ASN A 344 9.94 -0.08 -17.25
C ASN A 344 9.68 -0.41 -18.72
N ASP A 345 10.72 -0.77 -19.48
CA ASP A 345 10.60 -0.96 -20.92
C ASP A 345 10.22 -2.41 -21.27
N ASN A 346 10.91 -3.37 -20.65
CA ASN A 346 10.73 -4.78 -20.97
C ASN A 346 9.99 -5.60 -19.91
N ARG A 347 9.63 -5.00 -18.78
CA ARG A 347 8.89 -5.62 -17.66
C ARG A 347 9.58 -6.84 -17.03
N LYS A 348 10.86 -7.04 -17.27
CA LYS A 348 11.63 -8.10 -16.62
C LYS A 348 11.96 -7.71 -15.20
N ILE A 349 11.96 -8.69 -14.31
CA ILE A 349 12.43 -8.49 -12.92
C ILE A 349 13.87 -7.95 -12.94
N LEU A 350 14.16 -6.97 -12.09
CA LEU A 350 15.47 -6.28 -12.06
C LEU A 350 16.60 -7.18 -11.54
N SER A 351 16.27 -8.20 -10.77
CA SER A 351 17.21 -9.18 -10.23
C SER A 351 16.49 -10.52 -10.06
N GLU A 352 17.13 -11.60 -10.48
CA GLU A 352 16.61 -12.96 -10.27
C GLU A 352 16.54 -13.30 -8.77
N GLU A 353 17.52 -12.86 -8.01
CA GLU A 353 17.53 -13.02 -6.55
C GLU A 353 16.36 -12.29 -5.89
N MET A 354 16.08 -11.05 -6.30
CA MET A 354 14.87 -10.34 -5.86
C MET A 354 13.61 -11.13 -6.19
N GLY A 355 13.54 -11.73 -7.38
CA GLY A 355 12.42 -12.59 -7.78
C GLY A 355 12.22 -13.79 -6.84
N ARG A 356 13.30 -14.42 -6.37
CA ARG A 356 13.26 -15.51 -5.38
C ARG A 356 12.80 -15.00 -4.01
N ILE A 357 13.37 -13.88 -3.58
CA ILE A 357 13.04 -13.28 -2.28
C ILE A 357 11.54 -12.97 -2.19
N ILE A 358 10.95 -12.31 -3.18
CA ILE A 358 9.53 -11.91 -3.13
C ILE A 358 8.57 -13.11 -3.18
N ARG A 359 9.00 -14.27 -3.63
CA ARG A 359 8.27 -15.55 -3.50
C ARG A 359 8.47 -16.23 -2.13
N GLY A 360 9.19 -15.59 -1.23
CA GLY A 360 9.49 -16.14 0.08
C GLY A 360 10.57 -17.24 0.08
N GLU A 361 11.41 -17.32 -0.93
CA GLU A 361 12.59 -18.20 -0.98
C GLU A 361 13.77 -17.51 -0.25
N VAL A 362 13.70 -17.39 1.11
CA VAL A 362 14.60 -16.60 1.95
C VAL A 362 15.32 -17.45 3.00
#